data_5a85fea99516144f336f0df240aadb7d
#
_entry.id   5a85fea99516144f336f0df240aadb7d
#
_cell.length_a   1.000
_cell.length_b   1.000
_cell.length_c   1.000
_cell.angle_alpha   90.00
_cell.angle_beta   90.00
_cell.angle_gamma   90.00
#
_symmetry.space_group_name_H-M   'P 1'
#
loop_
_entity.id
_entity.type
_entity.pdbx_description
1 polymer ?
#
loop_
_entity_poly.entity_id
_entity_poly.type
_entity_poly.pdbx_seq_one_letter_code
_entity_poly.pdbx_strand_id
1 'polypeptide(L)'
;TAPESPEEAPPEVPALRVGALKGPTAMGLIRMIADGGVNRYTLAGSADELTPAFIKGDLDIICVPANLAAVLYNKTEGQIVTLAVNTLGVLYIAENGGESVQSMADLKGKTIAAAGKGSTPEFGLRYLLEQNGLDPDRDVAVDWKSEHAECVAALAAGTADIALLPQPFVTVAQGKLENLRVALDLTEEWDALDNGSAMITGVAVARRELVEERPELVEKFLMEYAGSVEWVHENTAGAAELVAQNGIIESPAIAEKALPRCNIVCLTGQEMYEKLSGYLQVLAEAAPESVGGVLPRDDFYYGA
;
A
#
# COMPACT_ATOMS: atom_id res chain seq x y z
N THR A 1 36.21 -53.01 4.58
CA THR A 1 35.63 -51.75 4.16
C THR A 1 34.15 -51.81 4.48
N ALA A 2 33.75 -51.04 5.51
CA ALA A 2 32.34 -50.82 5.84
C ALA A 2 31.71 -49.90 4.77
N PRO A 3 30.44 -50.13 4.40
CA PRO A 3 29.78 -49.20 3.51
C PRO A 3 29.53 -47.86 4.23
N GLU A 4 29.96 -46.77 3.59
CA GLU A 4 29.61 -45.42 4.01
C GLU A 4 28.09 -45.28 3.96
N SER A 5 27.49 -44.88 5.08
CA SER A 5 26.07 -44.48 5.13
C SER A 5 25.86 -43.33 4.21
N PRO A 6 24.75 -43.29 3.44
CA PRO A 6 24.43 -42.11 2.65
C PRO A 6 24.33 -40.89 3.56
N GLU A 7 25.08 -39.85 3.25
CA GLU A 7 24.98 -38.54 3.87
C GLU A 7 23.54 -38.04 3.64
N GLU A 8 22.76 -37.95 4.71
CA GLU A 8 21.39 -37.43 4.65
C GLU A 8 21.47 -35.99 4.13
N ALA A 9 20.87 -35.72 2.96
CA ALA A 9 20.80 -34.38 2.42
C ALA A 9 20.17 -33.46 3.48
N PRO A 10 20.69 -32.23 3.68
CA PRO A 10 20.10 -31.32 4.64
C PRO A 10 18.63 -31.11 4.30
N PRO A 11 17.73 -31.04 5.30
CA PRO A 11 16.29 -30.85 5.04
C PRO A 11 16.08 -29.62 4.18
N GLU A 12 15.42 -29.80 3.05
CA GLU A 12 15.03 -28.67 2.16
C GLU A 12 14.20 -27.68 3.00
N VAL A 13 14.73 -26.48 3.17
CA VAL A 13 13.99 -25.39 3.83
C VAL A 13 12.84 -25.03 2.90
N PRO A 14 11.58 -25.22 3.33
CA PRO A 14 10.44 -24.96 2.45
C PRO A 14 10.44 -23.51 2.01
N ALA A 15 10.34 -23.29 0.72
CA ALA A 15 10.23 -21.97 0.12
C ALA A 15 8.83 -21.39 0.34
N LEU A 16 8.75 -20.13 0.74
CA LEU A 16 7.51 -19.36 0.68
C LEU A 16 7.30 -18.82 -0.75
N ARG A 17 6.04 -18.80 -1.17
CA ARG A 17 5.60 -18.19 -2.43
C ARG A 17 4.88 -16.89 -2.10
N VAL A 18 5.52 -15.79 -2.43
CA VAL A 18 5.08 -14.43 -2.07
C VAL A 18 4.65 -13.68 -3.32
N GLY A 19 3.41 -13.20 -3.34
CA GLY A 19 2.91 -12.34 -4.39
C GLY A 19 2.82 -10.88 -3.93
N ALA A 20 3.03 -9.92 -4.82
CA ALA A 20 2.79 -8.51 -4.52
C ALA A 20 2.30 -7.75 -5.74
N LEU A 21 1.46 -6.74 -5.52
CA LEU A 21 1.09 -5.79 -6.56
C LEU A 21 2.25 -4.83 -6.82
N LYS A 22 2.54 -4.57 -8.10
CA LYS A 22 3.50 -3.55 -8.51
C LYS A 22 3.06 -2.18 -7.99
N GLY A 23 3.97 -1.50 -7.30
CA GLY A 23 3.71 -0.22 -6.66
C GLY A 23 4.30 -0.19 -5.25
N PRO A 24 3.88 0.76 -4.39
CA PRO A 24 4.40 0.90 -3.04
C PRO A 24 4.32 -0.37 -2.19
N THR A 25 3.27 -1.19 -2.34
CA THR A 25 3.08 -2.44 -1.60
C THR A 25 4.15 -3.52 -1.88
N ALA A 26 4.86 -3.43 -3.00
CA ALA A 26 5.94 -4.36 -3.34
C ALA A 26 7.34 -3.83 -2.98
N MET A 27 7.47 -2.51 -2.74
CA MET A 27 8.78 -1.88 -2.60
C MET A 27 9.53 -2.34 -1.35
N GLY A 28 8.81 -2.67 -0.27
CA GLY A 28 9.41 -3.22 0.95
C GLY A 28 10.03 -4.61 0.78
N LEU A 29 9.61 -5.37 -0.24
CA LEU A 29 10.16 -6.70 -0.55
C LEU A 29 11.44 -6.66 -1.40
N ILE A 30 11.83 -5.48 -1.93
CA ILE A 30 12.77 -5.41 -3.03
C ILE A 30 14.16 -5.97 -2.69
N ARG A 31 14.61 -5.83 -1.43
CA ARG A 31 15.87 -6.41 -0.97
C ARG A 31 15.76 -7.94 -0.87
N MET A 32 14.67 -8.47 -0.35
CA MET A 32 14.42 -9.91 -0.27
C MET A 32 14.38 -10.54 -1.67
N ILE A 33 13.78 -9.85 -2.65
CA ILE A 33 13.74 -10.29 -4.05
C ILE A 33 15.16 -10.33 -4.63
N ALA A 34 15.97 -9.30 -4.38
CA ALA A 34 17.32 -9.19 -4.90
C ALA A 34 18.29 -10.20 -4.27
N ASP A 35 18.15 -10.47 -2.99
CA ASP A 35 18.97 -11.47 -2.29
C ASP A 35 18.67 -12.90 -2.74
N GLY A 36 17.50 -13.14 -3.36
CA GLY A 36 17.09 -14.44 -3.85
C GLY A 36 16.70 -15.37 -2.70
N GLY A 37 17.52 -16.36 -2.40
CA GLY A 37 17.23 -17.36 -1.37
C GLY A 37 16.24 -18.42 -1.84
N VAL A 38 15.55 -19.06 -0.87
CA VAL A 38 14.63 -20.18 -1.14
C VAL A 38 13.19 -19.73 -1.43
N ASN A 39 12.86 -18.47 -1.15
CA ASN A 39 11.54 -17.91 -1.42
C ASN A 39 11.36 -17.58 -2.90
N ARG A 40 10.12 -17.62 -3.35
CA ARG A 40 9.74 -17.25 -4.72
C ARG A 40 8.83 -16.04 -4.70
N TYR A 41 9.09 -15.08 -5.57
CA TYR A 41 8.36 -13.82 -5.64
C TYR A 41 7.66 -13.66 -6.98
N THR A 42 6.40 -13.23 -6.94
CA THR A 42 5.58 -12.91 -8.11
C THR A 42 5.09 -11.47 -8.00
N LEU A 43 5.47 -10.64 -8.95
CA LEU A 43 4.99 -9.26 -9.05
C LEU A 43 3.91 -9.17 -10.13
N ALA A 44 2.73 -8.73 -9.77
CA ALA A 44 1.56 -8.65 -10.64
C ALA A 44 1.11 -7.20 -10.85
N GLY A 45 0.49 -6.93 -11.98
CA GLY A 45 -0.07 -5.62 -12.30
C GLY A 45 -1.44 -5.36 -11.67
N SER A 46 -2.18 -6.43 -11.35
CA SER A 46 -3.52 -6.33 -10.78
C SER A 46 -3.79 -7.37 -9.70
N ALA A 47 -4.77 -7.08 -8.84
CA ALA A 47 -5.21 -8.01 -7.80
C ALA A 47 -5.85 -9.28 -8.37
N ASP A 48 -6.47 -9.19 -9.54
CA ASP A 48 -7.11 -10.31 -10.21
C ASP A 48 -6.12 -11.38 -10.66
N GLU A 49 -4.84 -11.02 -10.82
CA GLU A 49 -3.77 -11.98 -11.10
C GLU A 49 -3.33 -12.74 -9.84
N LEU A 50 -3.30 -12.08 -8.66
CA LEU A 50 -2.81 -12.65 -7.41
C LEU A 50 -3.89 -13.40 -6.62
N THR A 51 -5.08 -12.85 -6.55
CA THR A 51 -6.15 -13.33 -5.65
C THR A 51 -6.55 -14.79 -5.93
N PRO A 52 -6.77 -15.23 -7.18
CA PRO A 52 -7.13 -16.62 -7.45
C PRO A 52 -6.01 -17.60 -7.06
N ALA A 53 -4.75 -17.24 -7.35
CA ALA A 53 -3.59 -18.07 -7.00
C ALA A 53 -3.42 -18.19 -5.47
N PHE A 54 -3.64 -17.10 -4.74
CA PHE A 54 -3.60 -17.08 -3.28
C PHE A 54 -4.72 -17.94 -2.65
N ILE A 55 -5.96 -17.80 -3.12
CA ILE A 55 -7.09 -18.60 -2.62
C ILE A 55 -6.90 -20.09 -2.91
N LYS A 56 -6.33 -20.45 -4.07
CA LYS A 56 -6.02 -21.85 -4.42
C LYS A 56 -4.85 -22.45 -3.62
N GLY A 57 -4.05 -21.62 -2.94
CA GLY A 57 -2.87 -22.06 -2.25
C GLY A 57 -1.61 -22.14 -3.13
N ASP A 58 -1.62 -21.51 -4.30
CA ASP A 58 -0.44 -21.37 -5.17
C ASP A 58 0.52 -20.27 -4.66
N LEU A 59 0.01 -19.34 -3.84
CA LEU A 59 0.75 -18.32 -3.08
C LEU A 59 0.45 -18.48 -1.59
N ASP A 60 1.47 -18.24 -0.77
CA ASP A 60 1.41 -18.38 0.69
C ASP A 60 1.18 -17.04 1.39
N ILE A 61 1.78 -15.98 0.84
CA ILE A 61 1.68 -14.59 1.31
C ILE A 61 1.43 -13.70 0.12
N ILE A 62 0.57 -12.68 0.27
CA ILE A 62 0.40 -11.63 -0.73
C ILE A 62 0.45 -10.24 -0.10
N CYS A 63 1.02 -9.27 -0.83
CA CYS A 63 1.02 -7.85 -0.49
C CYS A 63 0.00 -7.14 -1.37
N VAL A 64 -1.08 -6.65 -0.75
CA VAL A 64 -2.27 -6.13 -1.42
C VAL A 64 -2.84 -4.90 -0.68
N PRO A 65 -3.77 -4.15 -1.29
CA PRO A 65 -4.47 -3.08 -0.59
C PRO A 65 -5.17 -3.56 0.69
N ALA A 66 -5.15 -2.74 1.72
CA ALA A 66 -5.68 -3.08 3.04
C ALA A 66 -7.18 -3.46 3.00
N ASN A 67 -7.97 -2.72 2.24
CA ASN A 67 -9.40 -3.01 2.08
C ASN A 67 -9.65 -4.36 1.36
N LEU A 68 -8.82 -4.69 0.36
CA LEU A 68 -8.92 -5.99 -0.32
C LEU A 68 -8.63 -7.15 0.64
N ALA A 69 -7.68 -6.98 1.56
CA ALA A 69 -7.42 -8.00 2.58
C ALA A 69 -8.66 -8.28 3.44
N ALA A 70 -9.40 -7.24 3.86
CA ALA A 70 -10.65 -7.39 4.58
C ALA A 70 -11.73 -8.09 3.74
N VAL A 71 -11.85 -7.73 2.46
CA VAL A 71 -12.77 -8.40 1.52
C VAL A 71 -12.43 -9.88 1.38
N LEU A 72 -11.14 -10.21 1.24
CA LEU A 72 -10.67 -11.60 1.13
C LEU A 72 -10.93 -12.39 2.41
N TYR A 73 -10.70 -11.79 3.58
CA TYR A 73 -11.02 -12.41 4.87
C TYR A 73 -12.51 -12.82 4.93
N ASN A 74 -13.41 -11.92 4.57
CA ASN A 74 -14.83 -12.19 4.56
C ASN A 74 -15.22 -13.25 3.52
N LYS A 75 -14.70 -13.16 2.30
CA LYS A 75 -14.97 -14.13 1.23
C LYS A 75 -14.42 -15.53 1.49
N THR A 76 -13.36 -15.64 2.27
CA THR A 76 -12.75 -16.93 2.64
C THR A 76 -13.19 -17.42 4.02
N GLU A 77 -14.18 -16.77 4.63
CA GLU A 77 -14.67 -17.13 5.95
C GLU A 77 -13.56 -17.19 7.02
N GLY A 78 -12.63 -16.22 6.94
CA GLY A 78 -11.54 -16.09 7.90
C GLY A 78 -10.29 -16.92 7.59
N GLN A 79 -10.13 -17.45 6.37
CA GLN A 79 -8.98 -18.29 6.02
C GLN A 79 -7.69 -17.52 5.71
N ILE A 80 -7.66 -16.22 5.99
CA ILE A 80 -6.47 -15.38 5.86
C ILE A 80 -6.19 -14.58 7.12
N VAL A 81 -4.93 -14.20 7.31
CA VAL A 81 -4.44 -13.42 8.46
C VAL A 81 -3.53 -12.32 7.97
N THR A 82 -3.72 -11.09 8.44
CA THR A 82 -2.84 -9.96 8.15
C THR A 82 -1.62 -10.02 9.04
N LEU A 83 -0.44 -10.06 8.42
CA LEU A 83 0.85 -10.18 9.11
C LEU A 83 1.45 -8.83 9.48
N ALA A 84 1.33 -7.86 8.57
CA ALA A 84 1.91 -6.52 8.75
C ALA A 84 1.18 -5.49 7.89
N VAL A 85 1.14 -4.25 8.34
CA VAL A 85 0.98 -3.09 7.46
C VAL A 85 2.32 -2.83 6.79
N ASN A 86 2.34 -2.80 5.47
CA ASN A 86 3.56 -2.64 4.67
C ASN A 86 3.68 -1.27 4.00
N THR A 87 2.59 -0.53 3.88
CA THR A 87 2.56 0.80 3.25
C THR A 87 1.49 1.65 3.91
N LEU A 88 1.89 2.80 4.45
CA LEU A 88 0.95 3.80 4.94
C LEU A 88 0.34 4.60 3.77
N GLY A 89 -0.17 5.81 4.00
CA GLY A 89 -0.77 6.62 2.96
C GLY A 89 0.25 7.07 1.90
N VAL A 90 -0.21 7.18 0.67
CA VAL A 90 0.59 7.60 -0.49
C VAL A 90 -0.13 8.66 -1.33
N LEU A 91 -1.16 9.30 -0.78
CA LEU A 91 -2.00 10.27 -1.46
C LEU A 91 -1.61 11.70 -1.11
N TYR A 92 -1.59 12.55 -2.12
CA TYR A 92 -1.17 13.94 -2.03
C TYR A 92 -2.12 14.84 -2.80
N ILE A 93 -2.39 16.04 -2.27
CA ILE A 93 -2.97 17.14 -3.05
C ILE A 93 -1.81 17.90 -3.68
N ALA A 94 -1.78 17.93 -5.00
CA ALA A 94 -0.82 18.70 -5.79
C ALA A 94 -1.51 19.92 -6.41
N GLU A 95 -0.83 21.07 -6.41
CA GLU A 95 -1.30 22.32 -7.01
C GLU A 95 -0.29 22.82 -8.02
N ASN A 96 -0.77 23.15 -9.23
CA ASN A 96 0.05 23.64 -10.32
C ASN A 96 -0.13 25.13 -10.54
N GLY A 97 0.95 25.91 -10.41
CA GLY A 97 0.95 27.34 -10.72
C GLY A 97 0.34 28.25 -9.66
N GLY A 98 0.09 27.74 -8.44
CA GLY A 98 -0.50 28.52 -7.36
C GLY A 98 -0.02 28.08 -5.97
N GLU A 99 -0.42 28.86 -4.96
CA GLU A 99 -0.22 28.59 -3.54
C GLU A 99 -1.52 28.82 -2.75
N SER A 100 -2.65 28.50 -3.38
CA SER A 100 -3.98 28.74 -2.80
C SER A 100 -4.39 27.70 -1.77
N VAL A 101 -3.74 26.53 -1.75
CA VAL A 101 -4.01 25.43 -0.81
C VAL A 101 -2.87 25.33 0.18
N GLN A 102 -3.12 25.69 1.44
CA GLN A 102 -2.19 25.59 2.56
C GLN A 102 -2.69 24.65 3.66
N SER A 103 -3.99 24.31 3.62
CA SER A 103 -4.67 23.43 4.55
C SER A 103 -5.83 22.72 3.87
N MET A 104 -6.40 21.69 4.50
CA MET A 104 -7.62 21.03 4.01
C MET A 104 -8.78 22.02 3.86
N ALA A 105 -8.89 23.01 4.74
CA ALA A 105 -9.95 24.03 4.68
C ALA A 105 -9.92 24.89 3.40
N ASP A 106 -8.74 25.08 2.82
CA ASP A 106 -8.56 25.86 1.59
C ASP A 106 -9.11 25.16 0.34
N LEU A 107 -9.45 23.88 0.45
CA LEU A 107 -10.10 23.13 -0.62
C LEU A 107 -11.56 23.56 -0.85
N LYS A 108 -12.15 24.36 0.07
CA LYS A 108 -13.51 24.86 -0.09
C LYS A 108 -13.66 25.68 -1.37
N GLY A 109 -14.66 25.31 -2.16
CA GLY A 109 -14.94 25.95 -3.47
C GLY A 109 -13.98 25.56 -4.59
N LYS A 110 -13.05 24.63 -4.34
CA LYS A 110 -12.09 24.14 -5.34
C LYS A 110 -12.63 22.94 -6.12
N THR A 111 -12.05 22.73 -7.30
CA THR A 111 -12.22 21.51 -8.09
C THR A 111 -10.94 20.72 -8.08
N ILE A 112 -11.02 19.43 -7.75
CA ILE A 112 -9.88 18.51 -7.65
C ILE A 112 -10.01 17.45 -8.74
N ALA A 113 -9.03 17.33 -9.63
CA ALA A 113 -8.93 16.18 -10.53
C ALA A 113 -8.46 14.95 -9.74
N ALA A 114 -9.20 13.84 -9.78
CA ALA A 114 -8.88 12.65 -9.05
C ALA A 114 -9.23 11.38 -9.84
N ALA A 115 -8.60 10.25 -9.48
CA ALA A 115 -8.97 8.93 -9.94
C ALA A 115 -9.20 8.00 -8.74
N GLY A 116 -9.83 6.86 -8.97
CA GLY A 116 -10.14 5.91 -7.90
C GLY A 116 -11.48 6.19 -7.21
N LYS A 117 -12.48 6.62 -7.98
CA LYS A 117 -13.85 6.72 -7.48
C LYS A 117 -14.37 5.36 -7.03
N GLY A 118 -15.03 5.30 -5.88
CA GLY A 118 -15.49 4.06 -5.26
C GLY A 118 -14.38 3.24 -4.59
N SER A 119 -13.23 3.85 -4.36
CA SER A 119 -12.08 3.17 -3.72
C SER A 119 -11.37 4.09 -2.70
N THR A 120 -10.27 3.60 -2.15
CA THR A 120 -9.50 4.29 -1.09
C THR A 120 -9.22 5.77 -1.35
N PRO A 121 -8.84 6.25 -2.56
CA PRO A 121 -8.65 7.68 -2.79
C PRO A 121 -9.88 8.52 -2.52
N GLU A 122 -11.07 8.07 -2.94
CA GLU A 122 -12.32 8.78 -2.66
C GLU A 122 -12.64 8.78 -1.17
N PHE A 123 -12.61 7.60 -0.54
CA PHE A 123 -13.01 7.47 0.87
C PHE A 123 -12.07 8.26 1.78
N GLY A 124 -10.76 8.18 1.55
CA GLY A 124 -9.76 8.93 2.32
C GLY A 124 -9.92 10.45 2.18
N LEU A 125 -10.12 10.94 0.96
CA LEU A 125 -10.35 12.37 0.72
C LEU A 125 -11.64 12.83 1.40
N ARG A 126 -12.75 12.11 1.23
CA ARG A 126 -14.04 12.46 1.84
C ARG A 126 -13.94 12.52 3.36
N TYR A 127 -13.34 11.51 3.97
CA TYR A 127 -13.13 11.46 5.40
C TYR A 127 -12.34 12.66 5.91
N LEU A 128 -11.21 12.99 5.28
CA LEU A 128 -10.39 14.14 5.68
C LEU A 128 -11.12 15.47 5.48
N LEU A 129 -11.93 15.62 4.43
CA LEU A 129 -12.76 16.80 4.25
C LEU A 129 -13.77 16.96 5.40
N GLU A 130 -14.49 15.88 5.75
CA GLU A 130 -15.46 15.88 6.85
C GLU A 130 -14.81 16.19 8.20
N GLN A 131 -13.65 15.60 8.49
CA GLN A 131 -12.90 15.85 9.73
C GLN A 131 -12.39 17.32 9.83
N ASN A 132 -12.26 18.00 8.69
CA ASN A 132 -11.89 19.41 8.62
C ASN A 132 -13.11 20.34 8.45
N GLY A 133 -14.32 19.83 8.67
CA GLY A 133 -15.55 20.63 8.68
C GLY A 133 -16.07 21.02 7.28
N LEU A 134 -15.63 20.33 6.25
CA LEU A 134 -16.10 20.50 4.87
C LEU A 134 -17.11 19.39 4.49
N ASP A 135 -18.18 19.78 3.81
CA ASP A 135 -19.09 18.82 3.19
C ASP A 135 -18.51 18.37 1.84
N PRO A 136 -18.11 17.08 1.70
CA PRO A 136 -17.47 16.62 0.47
C PRO A 136 -18.37 16.64 -0.76
N ASP A 137 -19.69 16.76 -0.59
CA ASP A 137 -20.66 16.81 -1.69
C ASP A 137 -21.07 18.24 -2.09
N ARG A 138 -20.75 19.24 -1.25
CA ARG A 138 -21.16 20.63 -1.44
C ARG A 138 -20.01 21.62 -1.49
N ASP A 139 -19.02 21.41 -0.63
CA ASP A 139 -17.94 22.38 -0.46
C ASP A 139 -16.78 22.15 -1.44
N VAL A 140 -16.64 20.94 -2.01
CA VAL A 140 -15.55 20.58 -2.93
C VAL A 140 -16.13 19.86 -4.14
N ALA A 141 -15.68 20.22 -5.34
CA ALA A 141 -15.98 19.48 -6.55
C ALA A 141 -14.86 18.52 -6.90
N VAL A 142 -15.17 17.27 -7.24
CA VAL A 142 -14.17 16.29 -7.70
C VAL A 142 -14.47 15.91 -9.15
N ASP A 143 -13.51 16.19 -10.03
CA ASP A 143 -13.54 15.78 -11.43
C ASP A 143 -12.88 14.41 -11.57
N TRP A 144 -13.71 13.36 -11.54
CA TRP A 144 -13.26 11.98 -11.57
C TRP A 144 -12.76 11.56 -12.94
N LYS A 145 -11.50 11.15 -13.00
CA LYS A 145 -10.84 10.56 -14.17
C LYS A 145 -10.82 9.03 -14.04
N SER A 146 -10.60 8.35 -15.16
CA SER A 146 -10.48 6.88 -15.18
C SER A 146 -9.17 6.42 -14.54
N GLU A 147 -8.09 7.19 -14.76
CA GLU A 147 -6.73 6.84 -14.32
C GLU A 147 -5.98 8.05 -13.76
N HIS A 148 -5.01 7.80 -12.88
CA HIS A 148 -4.14 8.85 -12.32
C HIS A 148 -3.32 9.60 -13.38
N ALA A 149 -2.94 8.92 -14.47
CA ALA A 149 -2.23 9.55 -15.58
C ALA A 149 -3.05 10.65 -16.25
N GLU A 150 -4.39 10.52 -16.31
CA GLU A 150 -5.30 11.56 -16.83
C GLU A 150 -5.34 12.78 -15.92
N CYS A 151 -5.21 12.61 -14.60
CA CYS A 151 -5.08 13.73 -13.66
C CYS A 151 -3.79 14.51 -13.91
N VAL A 152 -2.68 13.82 -14.14
CA VAL A 152 -1.39 14.45 -14.52
C VAL A 152 -1.52 15.19 -15.84
N ALA A 153 -2.18 14.59 -16.84
CA ALA A 153 -2.43 15.23 -18.13
C ALA A 153 -3.30 16.48 -18.00
N ALA A 154 -4.32 16.47 -17.14
CA ALA A 154 -5.19 17.62 -16.88
C ALA A 154 -4.41 18.79 -16.25
N LEU A 155 -3.51 18.51 -15.29
CA LEU A 155 -2.59 19.52 -14.73
C LEU A 155 -1.68 20.10 -15.83
N ALA A 156 -1.11 19.24 -16.68
CA ALA A 156 -0.22 19.68 -17.76
C ALA A 156 -0.93 20.50 -18.82
N ALA A 157 -2.18 20.19 -19.12
CA ALA A 157 -3.01 20.93 -20.08
C ALA A 157 -3.59 22.23 -19.50
N GLY A 158 -3.46 22.47 -18.19
CA GLY A 158 -4.07 23.62 -17.51
C GLY A 158 -5.60 23.54 -17.43
N THR A 159 -6.19 22.34 -17.57
CA THR A 159 -7.63 22.09 -17.39
C THR A 159 -7.98 21.78 -15.94
N ALA A 160 -6.97 21.50 -15.12
CA ALA A 160 -7.05 21.39 -13.67
C ALA A 160 -5.84 22.11 -13.05
N ASP A 161 -6.07 22.79 -11.92
CA ASP A 161 -5.01 23.42 -11.13
C ASP A 161 -4.64 22.55 -9.92
N ILE A 162 -5.56 21.70 -9.46
CA ILE A 162 -5.42 20.87 -8.28
C ILE A 162 -5.75 19.42 -8.63
N ALA A 163 -4.93 18.48 -8.16
CA ALA A 163 -5.18 17.05 -8.33
C ALA A 163 -4.86 16.26 -7.05
N LEU A 164 -5.60 15.18 -6.85
CA LEU A 164 -5.29 14.12 -5.90
C LEU A 164 -4.48 13.05 -6.63
N LEU A 165 -3.23 12.88 -6.23
CA LEU A 165 -2.29 11.97 -6.88
C LEU A 165 -1.62 11.04 -5.85
N PRO A 166 -1.51 9.73 -6.14
CA PRO A 166 -0.66 8.83 -5.36
C PRO A 166 0.80 8.89 -5.80
N GLN A 167 1.71 8.36 -4.99
CA GLN A 167 3.03 7.97 -5.49
C GLN A 167 2.89 6.74 -6.42
N PRO A 168 3.68 6.67 -7.50
CA PRO A 168 4.72 7.62 -7.94
C PRO A 168 4.20 8.76 -8.84
N PHE A 169 2.91 8.85 -9.12
CA PHE A 169 2.33 9.81 -10.08
C PHE A 169 2.61 11.27 -9.72
N VAL A 170 2.58 11.62 -8.42
CA VAL A 170 2.91 12.99 -8.00
C VAL A 170 4.38 13.33 -8.31
N THR A 171 5.29 12.38 -8.12
CA THR A 171 6.71 12.56 -8.47
C THR A 171 6.91 12.67 -9.98
N VAL A 172 6.20 11.87 -10.77
CA VAL A 172 6.20 11.97 -12.25
C VAL A 172 5.69 13.34 -12.68
N ALA A 173 4.60 13.81 -12.09
CA ALA A 173 4.02 15.12 -12.40
C ALA A 173 4.98 16.26 -12.06
N GLN A 174 5.65 16.21 -10.90
CA GLN A 174 6.68 17.20 -10.52
C GLN A 174 7.87 17.23 -11.48
N GLY A 175 8.22 16.09 -12.09
CA GLY A 175 9.25 16.01 -13.12
C GLY A 175 8.86 16.64 -14.46
N LYS A 176 7.56 16.79 -14.74
CA LYS A 176 7.02 17.35 -15.97
C LYS A 176 6.58 18.82 -15.86
N LEU A 177 6.23 19.26 -14.66
CA LEU A 177 5.61 20.55 -14.39
C LEU A 177 6.44 21.32 -13.36
N GLU A 178 7.18 22.34 -13.84
CA GLU A 178 8.08 23.16 -13.00
C GLU A 178 7.38 23.83 -11.82
N ASN A 179 6.11 24.22 -12.00
CA ASN A 179 5.33 24.95 -11.00
C ASN A 179 4.41 24.06 -10.16
N LEU A 180 4.55 22.74 -10.27
CA LEU A 180 3.78 21.79 -9.45
C LEU A 180 4.41 21.65 -8.07
N ARG A 181 3.63 21.94 -7.05
CA ARG A 181 3.98 21.66 -5.66
C ARG A 181 3.07 20.59 -5.06
N VAL A 182 3.57 19.87 -4.08
CA VAL A 182 2.74 19.10 -3.15
C VAL A 182 2.19 20.10 -2.13
N ALA A 183 0.88 20.32 -2.18
CA ALA A 183 0.20 21.24 -1.28
C ALA A 183 -0.11 20.58 0.07
N LEU A 184 -0.62 19.34 0.04
CA LEU A 184 -0.97 18.57 1.24
C LEU A 184 -0.51 17.13 1.08
N ASP A 185 0.05 16.56 2.15
CA ASP A 185 0.26 15.14 2.35
C ASP A 185 -0.93 14.60 3.15
N LEU A 186 -1.77 13.77 2.53
CA LEU A 186 -2.98 13.27 3.19
C LEU A 186 -2.66 12.30 4.35
N THR A 187 -1.47 11.73 4.38
CA THR A 187 -1.02 10.94 5.53
C THR A 187 -0.76 11.82 6.74
N GLU A 188 -0.08 12.96 6.56
CA GLU A 188 0.16 13.95 7.62
C GLU A 188 -1.17 14.56 8.12
N GLU A 189 -2.09 14.86 7.20
CA GLU A 189 -3.41 15.37 7.56
C GLU A 189 -4.23 14.35 8.36
N TRP A 190 -4.09 13.06 8.05
CA TRP A 190 -4.73 11.99 8.80
C TRP A 190 -4.12 11.82 10.19
N ASP A 191 -2.80 11.80 10.27
CA ASP A 191 -2.06 11.67 11.54
C ASP A 191 -2.36 12.85 12.49
N ALA A 192 -2.59 14.04 11.95
CA ALA A 192 -2.97 15.23 12.73
C ALA A 192 -4.35 15.10 13.40
N LEU A 193 -5.19 14.16 13.02
CA LEU A 193 -6.46 13.88 13.71
C LEU A 193 -6.26 13.20 15.07
N ASP A 194 -5.11 12.57 15.28
CA ASP A 194 -4.70 11.92 16.55
C ASP A 194 -5.79 10.97 17.10
N ASN A 195 -6.37 10.16 16.25
CA ASN A 195 -7.48 9.26 16.58
C ASN A 195 -7.06 7.77 16.72
N GLY A 196 -5.76 7.49 16.75
CA GLY A 196 -5.19 6.15 16.86
C GLY A 196 -5.13 5.37 15.54
N SER A 197 -5.87 5.79 14.51
CA SER A 197 -5.82 5.19 13.17
C SER A 197 -4.73 5.84 12.31
N ALA A 198 -4.42 5.23 11.17
CA ALA A 198 -3.55 5.80 10.15
C ALA A 198 -4.16 5.59 8.77
N MET A 199 -3.79 6.44 7.81
CA MET A 199 -4.08 6.16 6.40
C MET A 199 -3.20 4.99 5.94
N ILE A 200 -3.80 3.91 5.43
CA ILE A 200 -3.10 2.69 5.05
C ILE A 200 -3.37 2.35 3.60
N THR A 201 -2.31 2.11 2.84
CA THR A 201 -2.41 1.66 1.46
C THR A 201 -2.36 0.14 1.38
N GLY A 202 -1.37 -0.49 2.01
CA GLY A 202 -1.11 -1.90 1.80
C GLY A 202 -0.75 -2.69 3.04
N VAL A 203 -1.01 -4.00 2.93
CA VAL A 203 -0.73 -5.00 3.96
C VAL A 203 -0.11 -6.25 3.35
N ALA A 204 0.62 -7.00 4.15
CA ALA A 204 1.01 -8.38 3.85
C ALA A 204 0.04 -9.33 4.54
N VAL A 205 -0.58 -10.22 3.78
CA VAL A 205 -1.51 -11.22 4.30
C VAL A 205 -1.03 -12.63 3.97
N ALA A 206 -1.26 -13.56 4.89
CA ALA A 206 -0.94 -14.98 4.74
C ALA A 206 -2.20 -15.84 4.76
N ARG A 207 -2.12 -17.04 4.20
CA ARG A 207 -3.15 -18.05 4.43
C ARG A 207 -3.09 -18.49 5.90
N ARG A 208 -4.26 -18.69 6.52
CA ARG A 208 -4.35 -19.13 7.92
C ARG A 208 -3.64 -20.45 8.16
N GLU A 209 -3.74 -21.38 7.22
CA GLU A 209 -3.02 -22.66 7.25
C GLU A 209 -1.50 -22.48 7.45
N LEU A 210 -0.87 -21.53 6.74
CA LEU A 210 0.55 -21.22 6.92
C LEU A 210 0.84 -20.72 8.34
N VAL A 211 -0.01 -19.83 8.86
CA VAL A 211 0.17 -19.25 10.21
C VAL A 211 0.05 -20.32 11.31
N GLU A 212 -0.89 -21.27 11.15
CA GLU A 212 -1.16 -22.32 12.13
C GLU A 212 -0.16 -23.48 12.05
N GLU A 213 0.20 -23.91 10.84
CA GLU A 213 1.05 -25.08 10.64
C GLU A 213 2.55 -24.77 10.59
N ARG A 214 2.91 -23.56 10.16
CA ARG A 214 4.30 -23.15 9.95
C ARG A 214 4.60 -21.75 10.51
N PRO A 215 4.29 -21.46 11.79
CA PRO A 215 4.52 -20.15 12.40
C PRO A 215 5.98 -19.69 12.31
N GLU A 216 6.93 -20.62 12.32
CA GLU A 216 8.36 -20.30 12.18
C GLU A 216 8.70 -19.65 10.83
N LEU A 217 7.97 -19.98 9.76
CA LEU A 217 8.16 -19.37 8.46
C LEU A 217 7.55 -17.95 8.41
N VAL A 218 6.44 -17.74 9.11
CA VAL A 218 5.82 -16.42 9.26
C VAL A 218 6.74 -15.47 10.02
N GLU A 219 7.28 -15.92 11.16
CA GLU A 219 8.20 -15.12 11.96
C GLU A 219 9.48 -14.79 11.19
N LYS A 220 10.04 -15.78 10.47
CA LYS A 220 11.20 -15.57 9.61
C LYS A 220 10.90 -14.55 8.51
N PHE A 221 9.75 -14.67 7.84
CA PHE A 221 9.33 -13.72 6.81
C PHE A 221 9.23 -12.30 7.38
N LEU A 222 8.59 -12.11 8.52
CA LEU A 222 8.43 -10.80 9.15
C LEU A 222 9.78 -10.18 9.54
N MET A 223 10.71 -10.99 10.06
CA MET A 223 12.06 -10.53 10.40
C MET A 223 12.84 -10.10 9.14
N GLU A 224 12.82 -10.91 8.09
CA GLU A 224 13.48 -10.59 6.81
C GLU A 224 12.84 -9.39 6.13
N TYR A 225 11.51 -9.28 6.22
CA TYR A 225 10.76 -8.14 5.66
C TYR A 225 11.09 -6.83 6.39
N ALA A 226 11.12 -6.83 7.71
CA ALA A 226 11.53 -5.67 8.50
C ALA A 226 12.95 -5.20 8.13
N GLY A 227 13.90 -6.15 8.03
CA GLY A 227 15.26 -5.84 7.57
C GLY A 227 15.31 -5.30 6.13
N SER A 228 14.46 -5.81 5.24
CA SER A 228 14.33 -5.29 3.87
C SER A 228 13.82 -3.86 3.85
N VAL A 229 12.81 -3.54 4.65
CA VAL A 229 12.25 -2.18 4.78
C VAL A 229 13.31 -1.21 5.31
N GLU A 230 14.03 -1.58 6.37
CA GLU A 230 15.14 -0.79 6.92
C GLU A 230 16.21 -0.51 5.85
N TRP A 231 16.62 -1.54 5.13
CA TRP A 231 17.58 -1.41 4.04
C TRP A 231 17.10 -0.45 2.94
N VAL A 232 15.81 -0.50 2.56
CA VAL A 232 15.23 0.42 1.56
C VAL A 232 15.36 1.87 2.02
N HIS A 233 15.12 2.15 3.29
CA HIS A 233 15.24 3.50 3.84
C HIS A 233 16.69 3.98 3.91
N GLU A 234 17.62 3.11 4.26
CA GLU A 234 19.04 3.43 4.39
C GLU A 234 19.77 3.51 3.03
N ASN A 235 19.24 2.83 2.00
CA ASN A 235 19.89 2.66 0.71
C ASN A 235 18.97 3.06 -0.45
N THR A 236 18.35 4.23 -0.37
CA THR A 236 17.32 4.69 -1.32
C THR A 236 17.76 4.59 -2.78
N ALA A 237 18.98 4.99 -3.11
CA ALA A 237 19.50 4.88 -4.49
C ALA A 237 19.61 3.42 -4.95
N GLY A 238 20.15 2.52 -4.12
CA GLY A 238 20.22 1.09 -4.43
C GLY A 238 18.85 0.44 -4.53
N ALA A 239 17.92 0.84 -3.65
CA ALA A 239 16.53 0.39 -3.70
C ALA A 239 15.83 0.87 -4.98
N ALA A 240 16.08 2.10 -5.42
CA ALA A 240 15.53 2.66 -6.65
C ALA A 240 15.96 1.88 -7.90
N GLU A 241 17.23 1.49 -7.97
CA GLU A 241 17.73 0.60 -9.03
C GLU A 241 17.00 -0.74 -9.06
N LEU A 242 16.85 -1.38 -7.90
CA LEU A 242 16.14 -2.66 -7.80
C LEU A 242 14.64 -2.53 -8.13
N VAL A 243 14.00 -1.45 -7.70
CA VAL A 243 12.59 -1.13 -8.01
C VAL A 243 12.39 -1.00 -9.52
N ALA A 244 13.33 -0.34 -10.22
CA ALA A 244 13.30 -0.20 -11.67
C ALA A 244 13.60 -1.52 -12.40
N GLN A 245 14.60 -2.27 -11.96
CA GLN A 245 14.93 -3.59 -12.53
C GLN A 245 13.76 -4.59 -12.45
N ASN A 246 12.94 -4.49 -11.41
CA ASN A 246 11.75 -5.34 -11.23
C ASN A 246 10.49 -4.76 -11.87
N GLY A 247 10.58 -3.65 -12.59
CA GLY A 247 9.46 -3.05 -13.33
C GLY A 247 8.33 -2.54 -12.42
N ILE A 248 8.65 -2.11 -11.21
CA ILE A 248 7.70 -1.46 -10.27
C ILE A 248 7.56 0.01 -10.65
N ILE A 249 8.68 0.70 -10.88
CA ILE A 249 8.75 2.05 -11.47
C ILE A 249 9.77 1.98 -12.60
N GLU A 250 9.44 2.52 -13.77
CA GLU A 250 10.29 2.36 -14.97
C GLU A 250 11.64 3.07 -14.87
N SER A 251 11.71 4.19 -14.15
CA SER A 251 12.92 5.03 -14.05
C SER A 251 13.52 4.97 -12.66
N PRO A 252 14.81 4.59 -12.52
CA PRO A 252 15.52 4.67 -11.23
C PRO A 252 15.50 6.07 -10.62
N ALA A 253 15.64 7.11 -11.45
CA ALA A 253 15.63 8.50 -10.98
C ALA A 253 14.27 8.93 -10.41
N ILE A 254 13.17 8.43 -10.98
CA ILE A 254 11.82 8.65 -10.43
C ILE A 254 11.65 7.83 -9.16
N ALA A 255 12.08 6.56 -9.16
CA ALA A 255 12.01 5.69 -8.00
C ALA A 255 12.76 6.27 -6.80
N GLU A 256 13.96 6.80 -7.00
CA GLU A 256 14.78 7.41 -5.94
C GLU A 256 14.09 8.62 -5.29
N LYS A 257 13.40 9.43 -6.09
CA LYS A 257 12.63 10.58 -5.58
C LYS A 257 11.31 10.17 -4.91
N ALA A 258 10.67 9.10 -5.41
CA ALA A 258 9.38 8.64 -4.91
C ALA A 258 9.49 7.82 -3.62
N LEU A 259 10.51 6.95 -3.51
CA LEU A 259 10.69 6.01 -2.39
C LEU A 259 10.55 6.64 -0.99
N PRO A 260 11.18 7.78 -0.67
CA PRO A 260 11.05 8.40 0.65
C PRO A 260 9.62 8.85 1.00
N ARG A 261 8.74 8.96 -0.01
CA ARG A 261 7.34 9.40 0.12
C ARG A 261 6.33 8.29 -0.09
N CYS A 262 6.80 7.05 -0.28
CA CYS A 262 5.94 5.88 -0.42
C CYS A 262 5.52 5.29 0.93
N ASN A 263 5.97 5.85 2.04
CA ASN A 263 5.61 5.44 3.41
C ASN A 263 5.69 3.92 3.62
N ILE A 264 6.80 3.32 3.18
CA ILE A 264 7.06 1.88 3.30
C ILE A 264 7.41 1.59 4.74
N VAL A 265 6.70 0.64 5.36
CA VAL A 265 6.82 0.30 6.77
C VAL A 265 6.72 -1.21 6.98
N CYS A 266 6.98 -1.65 8.21
CA CYS A 266 6.67 -2.98 8.70
C CYS A 266 6.05 -2.83 10.10
N LEU A 267 4.73 -2.58 10.15
CA LEU A 267 4.00 -2.48 11.41
C LEU A 267 3.33 -3.81 11.71
N THR A 268 3.56 -4.36 12.90
CA THR A 268 3.08 -5.69 13.33
C THR A 268 2.40 -5.62 14.69
N GLY A 269 1.73 -6.70 15.10
CA GLY A 269 1.15 -6.84 16.43
C GLY A 269 0.15 -5.73 16.78
N GLN A 270 0.24 -5.24 18.01
CA GLN A 270 -0.70 -4.26 18.53
C GLN A 270 -0.72 -2.94 17.73
N GLU A 271 0.43 -2.45 17.26
CA GLU A 271 0.48 -1.21 16.47
C GLU A 271 -0.25 -1.39 15.13
N MET A 272 -0.06 -2.53 14.46
CA MET A 272 -0.81 -2.88 13.26
C MET A 272 -2.32 -2.91 13.55
N TYR A 273 -2.71 -3.61 14.62
CA TYR A 273 -4.11 -3.74 15.01
C TYR A 273 -4.79 -2.38 15.19
N GLU A 274 -4.21 -1.50 16.00
CA GLU A 274 -4.80 -0.18 16.30
C GLU A 274 -4.98 0.67 15.04
N LYS A 275 -3.91 0.77 14.24
CA LYS A 275 -3.92 1.60 13.03
C LYS A 275 -4.83 1.04 11.94
N LEU A 276 -4.75 -0.27 11.69
CA LEU A 276 -5.48 -0.92 10.61
C LEU A 276 -6.97 -1.08 10.94
N SER A 277 -7.32 -1.49 12.15
CA SER A 277 -8.73 -1.62 12.55
C SER A 277 -9.45 -0.28 12.50
N GLY A 278 -8.81 0.79 12.96
CA GLY A 278 -9.36 2.14 12.86
C GLY A 278 -9.54 2.61 11.41
N TYR A 279 -8.56 2.34 10.54
CA TYR A 279 -8.66 2.64 9.13
C TYR A 279 -9.80 1.87 8.43
N LEU A 280 -9.89 0.56 8.66
CA LEU A 280 -10.97 -0.27 8.08
C LEU A 280 -12.34 0.16 8.58
N GLN A 281 -12.45 0.63 9.83
CA GLN A 281 -13.69 1.19 10.36
C GLN A 281 -14.13 2.43 9.58
N VAL A 282 -13.23 3.36 9.31
CA VAL A 282 -13.52 4.54 8.48
C VAL A 282 -14.04 4.14 7.10
N LEU A 283 -13.40 3.15 6.46
CA LEU A 283 -13.86 2.67 5.15
C LEU A 283 -15.24 1.99 5.25
N ALA A 284 -15.48 1.17 6.27
CA ALA A 284 -16.76 0.49 6.46
C ALA A 284 -17.92 1.45 6.74
N GLU A 285 -17.66 2.54 7.46
CA GLU A 285 -18.65 3.60 7.71
C GLU A 285 -19.01 4.37 6.43
N ALA A 286 -18.02 4.62 5.57
CA ALA A 286 -18.24 5.29 4.29
C ALA A 286 -18.92 4.37 3.26
N ALA A 287 -18.49 3.11 3.17
CA ALA A 287 -18.98 2.12 2.21
C ALA A 287 -18.71 0.70 2.74
N PRO A 288 -19.67 0.04 3.39
CA PRO A 288 -19.48 -1.31 3.97
C PRO A 288 -18.94 -2.34 2.99
N GLU A 289 -19.33 -2.26 1.72
CA GLU A 289 -18.84 -3.15 0.65
C GLU A 289 -17.33 -3.02 0.40
N SER A 290 -16.72 -1.89 0.74
CA SER A 290 -15.27 -1.66 0.56
C SER A 290 -14.42 -2.60 1.42
N VAL A 291 -14.98 -3.12 2.52
CA VAL A 291 -14.34 -4.08 3.42
C VAL A 291 -14.99 -5.48 3.37
N GLY A 292 -15.88 -5.70 2.40
CA GLY A 292 -16.58 -6.98 2.22
C GLY A 292 -17.86 -7.14 3.05
N GLY A 293 -18.47 -6.03 3.46
CA GLY A 293 -19.78 -5.95 4.13
C GLY A 293 -19.72 -5.87 5.65
N VAL A 294 -18.73 -6.49 6.28
CA VAL A 294 -18.51 -6.46 7.74
C VAL A 294 -17.02 -6.32 8.04
N LEU A 295 -16.71 -5.68 9.17
CA LEU A 295 -15.33 -5.59 9.65
C LEU A 295 -14.78 -6.98 10.00
N PRO A 296 -13.49 -7.25 9.69
CA PRO A 296 -12.83 -8.46 10.16
C PRO A 296 -12.82 -8.55 11.69
N ARG A 297 -12.83 -9.79 12.21
CA ARG A 297 -12.68 -10.06 13.64
C ARG A 297 -11.21 -9.98 14.05
N ASP A 298 -10.95 -10.06 15.36
CA ASP A 298 -9.59 -9.96 15.92
C ASP A 298 -8.63 -11.02 15.38
N ASP A 299 -9.14 -12.20 15.00
CA ASP A 299 -8.33 -13.27 14.41
C ASP A 299 -7.81 -12.98 12.98
N PHE A 300 -8.19 -11.83 12.40
CA PHE A 300 -7.62 -11.29 11.18
C PHE A 300 -6.21 -10.70 11.37
N TYR A 301 -5.86 -10.30 12.60
CA TYR A 301 -4.62 -9.58 12.91
C TYR A 301 -3.62 -10.48 13.63
N TYR A 302 -2.46 -10.72 13.02
CA TYR A 302 -1.42 -11.56 13.60
C TYR A 302 -0.73 -10.88 14.78
N GLY A 303 -0.70 -11.54 15.93
CA GLY A 303 0.00 -11.07 17.12
C GLY A 303 -0.64 -9.85 17.81
N ALA A 304 -1.91 -9.59 17.56
CA ALA A 304 -2.69 -8.54 18.23
C ALA A 304 -3.30 -9.03 19.55
#